data_c2cf04b6160495f7f26d76694fd406c3
#
_entry.id   c2cf04b6160495f7f26d76694fd406c3
#
_cell.length_a   1.000
_cell.length_b   1.000
_cell.length_c   1.000
_cell.angle_alpha   90.00
_cell.angle_beta   90.00
_cell.angle_gamma   90.00
#
_symmetry.space_group_name_H-M   'P 1'
#
loop_
_entity.id
_entity.type
_entity.pdbx_description
1 polymer ?
#
loop_
_entity_poly.entity_id
_entity_poly.type
_entity_poly.pdbx_seq_one_letter_code
_entity_poly.pdbx_strand_id
1 'polypeptide(L)'
;MPGKAQPSSGWLFNSIANKHADAMDNYPEPNVLPREADDEDTARALSSVLPVVLEQADYEQVDSDCWWRKLKQGTGVTGIFWDPAMRGGIGDIAVRSVNLLMLYWEPGVADIQASPDFFSLSLEDTARLCAQYPQLAGHTASVLDVPRYIHDEGQDTSSKSVVVDWYYKRPDETGRMVLHYCKFCNGVVLYASQNDPALAESGLYDHGQYPFVFDPLFVEEDSPAGFGYIDV
;
A
#
# COMPACT_ATOMS: atom_id res chain seq x y z
N MET A 1 -3.24 34.32 27.24
CA MET A 1 -1.95 35.04 27.27
C MET A 1 -1.15 34.69 26.01
N PRO A 2 -1.07 35.57 25.05
CA PRO A 2 -0.22 35.32 23.87
C PRO A 2 1.23 35.58 24.27
N GLY A 3 2.15 34.65 23.96
CA GLY A 3 3.56 34.93 23.94
C GLY A 3 4.46 34.19 24.92
N LYS A 4 4.10 33.04 25.48
CA LYS A 4 5.11 32.17 26.08
C LYS A 4 5.76 31.35 24.95
N ALA A 5 7.06 31.61 24.73
CA ALA A 5 7.87 30.74 23.88
C ALA A 5 7.78 29.30 24.43
N GLN A 6 7.32 28.38 23.61
CA GLN A 6 7.35 26.94 23.92
C GLN A 6 8.67 26.41 23.36
N PRO A 7 9.70 26.17 24.19
CA PRO A 7 10.94 25.58 23.71
C PRO A 7 10.66 24.14 23.25
N SER A 8 10.93 23.84 21.98
CA SER A 8 10.94 22.49 21.48
C SER A 8 12.38 21.99 21.35
N SER A 9 12.66 20.78 21.82
CA SER A 9 13.96 20.15 21.61
C SER A 9 13.82 19.12 20.47
N GLY A 10 14.74 19.15 19.50
CA GLY A 10 14.74 18.23 18.37
C GLY A 10 15.31 16.83 18.65
N TRP A 11 15.37 16.40 19.93
CA TRP A 11 16.01 15.13 20.30
C TRP A 11 15.36 13.91 19.64
N LEU A 12 14.04 13.81 19.63
CA LEU A 12 13.32 12.72 19.01
C LEU A 12 13.56 12.72 17.49
N PHE A 13 13.49 13.90 16.85
CA PHE A 13 13.76 14.03 15.42
C PHE A 13 15.19 13.58 15.10
N ASN A 14 16.20 14.03 15.86
CA ASN A 14 17.59 13.62 15.63
C ASN A 14 17.79 12.12 15.81
N SER A 15 17.14 11.52 16.83
CA SER A 15 17.19 10.06 17.04
C SER A 15 16.61 9.29 15.86
N ILE A 16 15.45 9.72 15.37
CA ILE A 16 14.78 9.08 14.21
C ILE A 16 15.62 9.30 12.94
N ALA A 17 16.14 10.51 12.71
CA ALA A 17 16.96 10.82 11.55
C ALA A 17 18.25 9.99 11.48
N ASN A 18 18.93 9.79 12.62
CA ASN A 18 20.11 8.94 12.67
C ASN A 18 19.79 7.48 12.36
N LYS A 19 18.69 6.95 12.93
CA LYS A 19 18.26 5.56 12.65
C LYS A 19 17.85 5.37 11.19
N HIS A 20 17.24 6.39 10.60
CA HIS A 20 16.89 6.37 9.18
C HIS A 20 18.17 6.36 8.32
N ALA A 21 19.16 7.19 8.63
CA ALA A 21 20.45 7.21 7.94
C ALA A 21 21.16 5.85 8.04
N ASP A 22 21.21 5.26 9.25
CA ASP A 22 21.81 3.93 9.46
C ASP A 22 21.09 2.84 8.63
N ALA A 23 19.78 2.94 8.46
CA ALA A 23 19.01 2.01 7.63
C ALA A 23 19.33 2.18 6.13
N MET A 24 19.47 3.41 5.66
CA MET A 24 19.79 3.69 4.26
C MET A 24 21.23 3.29 3.88
N ASP A 25 22.16 3.33 4.83
CA ASP A 25 23.53 2.84 4.64
C ASP A 25 23.61 1.32 4.43
N ASN A 26 22.57 0.58 4.79
CA ASN A 26 22.46 -0.89 4.69
C ASN A 26 21.33 -1.31 3.76
N TYR A 27 21.22 -0.68 2.60
CA TYR A 27 20.20 -1.03 1.61
C TYR A 27 20.29 -2.49 1.17
N PRO A 28 19.18 -3.27 1.22
CA PRO A 28 19.21 -4.69 0.90
C PRO A 28 19.28 -4.94 -0.61
N GLU A 29 20.19 -5.81 -1.02
CA GLU A 29 20.26 -6.32 -2.39
C GLU A 29 19.52 -7.67 -2.49
N PRO A 30 18.55 -7.82 -3.41
CA PRO A 30 17.84 -9.08 -3.59
C PRO A 30 18.73 -10.11 -4.28
N ASN A 31 18.77 -11.33 -3.73
CA ASN A 31 19.45 -12.48 -4.33
C ASN A 31 18.53 -13.70 -4.28
N VAL A 32 18.29 -14.31 -5.44
CA VAL A 32 17.46 -15.51 -5.57
C VAL A 32 18.34 -16.74 -5.57
N LEU A 33 18.12 -17.63 -4.62
CA LEU A 33 18.83 -18.90 -4.51
C LEU A 33 17.97 -20.03 -5.08
N PRO A 34 18.54 -20.96 -5.88
CA PRO A 34 17.81 -22.13 -6.36
C PRO A 34 17.48 -23.06 -5.19
N ARG A 35 16.35 -23.73 -5.25
CA ARG A 35 15.97 -24.79 -4.31
C ARG A 35 16.43 -26.17 -4.79
N GLU A 36 16.33 -26.38 -6.09
CA GLU A 36 16.70 -27.62 -6.77
C GLU A 36 17.68 -27.33 -7.92
N ALA A 37 18.34 -28.35 -8.43
CA ALA A 37 19.32 -28.18 -9.50
C ALA A 37 18.71 -27.64 -10.79
N ASP A 38 17.43 -27.94 -11.03
CA ASP A 38 16.70 -27.50 -12.22
C ASP A 38 16.31 -26.01 -12.15
N ASP A 39 16.39 -25.41 -10.95
CA ASP A 39 16.04 -23.99 -10.70
C ASP A 39 17.22 -23.03 -10.90
N GLU A 40 18.45 -23.52 -11.11
CA GLU A 40 19.66 -22.69 -11.12
C GLU A 40 19.61 -21.58 -12.19
N ASP A 41 19.18 -21.90 -13.41
CA ASP A 41 19.11 -20.91 -14.49
C ASP A 41 18.00 -19.88 -14.24
N THR A 42 16.86 -20.31 -13.69
CA THR A 42 15.75 -19.43 -13.32
C THR A 42 16.15 -18.50 -12.17
N ALA A 43 16.81 -19.02 -11.14
CA ALA A 43 17.29 -18.24 -9.99
C ALA A 43 18.33 -17.18 -10.43
N ARG A 44 19.24 -17.57 -11.33
CA ARG A 44 20.23 -16.64 -11.91
C ARG A 44 19.56 -15.54 -12.75
N ALA A 45 18.57 -15.89 -13.58
CA ALA A 45 17.82 -14.93 -14.36
C ALA A 45 17.05 -13.95 -13.46
N LEU A 46 16.34 -14.43 -12.43
CA LEU A 46 15.62 -13.59 -11.47
C LEU A 46 16.57 -12.68 -10.69
N SER A 47 17.72 -13.18 -10.22
CA SER A 47 18.73 -12.36 -9.53
C SER A 47 19.29 -11.24 -10.41
N SER A 48 19.27 -11.40 -11.73
CA SER A 48 19.69 -10.36 -12.67
C SER A 48 18.58 -9.36 -13.00
N VAL A 49 17.32 -9.80 -12.99
CA VAL A 49 16.16 -8.97 -13.35
C VAL A 49 15.66 -8.13 -12.18
N LEU A 50 15.63 -8.70 -10.95
CA LEU A 50 15.08 -8.03 -9.79
C LEU A 50 15.72 -6.67 -9.48
N PRO A 51 17.07 -6.50 -9.50
CA PRO A 51 17.68 -5.19 -9.29
C PRO A 51 17.24 -4.16 -10.31
N VAL A 52 17.08 -4.56 -11.58
CA VAL A 52 16.62 -3.67 -12.66
C VAL A 52 15.18 -3.23 -12.45
N VAL A 53 14.30 -4.15 -12.03
CA VAL A 53 12.89 -3.83 -11.72
C VAL A 53 12.81 -2.85 -10.53
N LEU A 54 13.60 -3.08 -9.48
CA LEU A 54 13.64 -2.21 -8.31
C LEU A 54 14.19 -0.82 -8.65
N GLU A 55 15.28 -0.74 -9.45
CA GLU A 55 15.80 0.53 -9.93
C GLU A 55 14.76 1.30 -10.78
N GLN A 56 14.07 0.62 -11.69
CA GLN A 56 13.03 1.22 -12.52
C GLN A 56 11.81 1.69 -11.74
N ALA A 57 11.52 1.06 -10.60
CA ALA A 57 10.47 1.42 -9.68
C ALA A 57 10.88 2.51 -8.67
N ASP A 58 12.13 3.02 -8.74
CA ASP A 58 12.71 3.95 -7.76
C ASP A 58 12.58 3.44 -6.32
N TYR A 59 12.85 2.13 -6.13
CA TYR A 59 12.59 1.45 -4.87
C TYR A 59 13.42 1.99 -3.70
N GLU A 60 14.60 2.53 -3.95
CA GLU A 60 15.42 3.18 -2.92
C GLU A 60 14.66 4.33 -2.24
N GLN A 61 13.97 5.17 -3.02
CA GLN A 61 13.13 6.23 -2.49
C GLN A 61 11.91 5.67 -1.76
N VAL A 62 11.27 4.63 -2.30
CA VAL A 62 10.13 3.96 -1.67
C VAL A 62 10.53 3.34 -0.33
N ASP A 63 11.69 2.69 -0.27
CA ASP A 63 12.24 2.09 0.96
C ASP A 63 12.55 3.16 2.01
N SER A 64 13.18 4.27 1.60
CA SER A 64 13.42 5.43 2.45
C SER A 64 12.12 5.98 3.06
N ASP A 65 11.08 6.15 2.25
CA ASP A 65 9.76 6.60 2.72
C ASP A 65 9.11 5.60 3.67
N CYS A 66 9.24 4.30 3.39
CA CYS A 66 8.76 3.23 4.27
C CYS A 66 9.49 3.23 5.61
N TRP A 67 10.82 3.39 5.62
CA TRP A 67 11.61 3.52 6.84
C TRP A 67 11.21 4.74 7.67
N TRP A 68 10.99 5.91 7.04
CA TRP A 68 10.49 7.10 7.75
C TRP A 68 9.13 6.83 8.42
N ARG A 69 8.21 6.13 7.74
CA ARG A 69 6.91 5.76 8.31
C ARG A 69 7.07 4.74 9.43
N LYS A 70 7.85 3.70 9.20
CA LYS A 70 8.16 2.64 10.16
C LYS A 70 8.72 3.20 11.48
N LEU A 71 9.70 4.09 11.41
CA LEU A 71 10.30 4.70 12.59
C LEU A 71 9.31 5.61 13.36
N LYS A 72 8.43 6.31 12.67
CA LYS A 72 7.47 7.23 13.29
C LYS A 72 6.17 6.55 13.73
N GLN A 73 5.56 5.79 12.85
CA GLN A 73 4.21 5.24 12.99
C GLN A 73 4.21 3.73 13.32
N GLY A 74 5.39 3.14 13.46
CA GLY A 74 5.55 1.74 13.79
C GLY A 74 5.51 0.76 12.64
N THR A 75 5.01 1.14 11.47
CA THR A 75 4.90 0.23 10.34
C THR A 75 5.12 0.95 9.02
N GLY A 76 6.07 0.44 8.24
CA GLY A 76 6.19 0.71 6.81
C GLY A 76 5.28 -0.21 6.02
N VAL A 77 4.60 0.32 5.01
CA VAL A 77 3.79 -0.51 4.11
C VAL A 77 4.21 -0.23 2.68
N THR A 78 4.62 -1.29 1.98
CA THR A 78 4.93 -1.26 0.55
C THR A 78 3.80 -1.88 -0.23
N GLY A 79 3.29 -1.17 -1.22
CA GLY A 79 2.33 -1.68 -2.20
C GLY A 79 3.02 -2.02 -3.50
N ILE A 80 2.72 -3.19 -4.08
CA ILE A 80 3.30 -3.70 -5.32
C ILE A 80 2.16 -4.02 -6.29
N PHE A 81 2.06 -3.26 -7.38
CA PHE A 81 0.92 -3.32 -8.29
C PHE A 81 1.37 -3.47 -9.73
N TRP A 82 0.54 -4.07 -10.57
CA TRP A 82 0.66 -3.91 -12.02
C TRP A 82 -0.05 -2.63 -12.45
N ASP A 83 0.66 -1.71 -13.07
CA ASP A 83 0.09 -0.47 -13.62
C ASP A 83 0.10 -0.52 -15.16
N PRO A 84 -1.06 -0.77 -15.80
CA PRO A 84 -1.15 -0.92 -17.24
C PRO A 84 -0.88 0.40 -18.02
N ALA A 85 -0.91 1.55 -17.34
CA ALA A 85 -0.66 2.85 -17.99
C ALA A 85 0.82 3.19 -18.09
N MET A 86 1.68 2.50 -17.34
CA MET A 86 3.12 2.72 -17.39
C MET A 86 3.71 2.37 -18.77
N ARG A 87 4.87 2.94 -19.09
CA ARG A 87 5.62 2.70 -20.34
C ARG A 87 4.79 2.87 -21.62
N GLY A 88 3.95 3.92 -21.64
CA GLY A 88 3.13 4.22 -22.81
C GLY A 88 2.01 3.21 -23.07
N GLY A 89 1.54 2.51 -22.04
CA GLY A 89 0.44 1.56 -22.11
C GLY A 89 0.87 0.08 -22.27
N ILE A 90 2.17 -0.21 -22.18
CA ILE A 90 2.66 -1.60 -22.12
C ILE A 90 2.41 -2.21 -20.76
N GLY A 91 2.42 -1.36 -19.71
CA GLY A 91 2.33 -1.74 -18.31
C GLY A 91 3.70 -2.05 -17.70
N ASP A 92 3.77 -1.88 -16.38
CA ASP A 92 4.95 -2.24 -15.59
C ASP A 92 4.58 -2.44 -14.11
N ILE A 93 5.54 -2.95 -13.33
CA ILE A 93 5.43 -3.09 -11.89
C ILE A 93 5.61 -1.73 -11.24
N ALA A 94 4.59 -1.26 -10.50
CA ALA A 94 4.63 -0.07 -9.68
C ALA A 94 4.84 -0.47 -8.21
N VAL A 95 5.88 0.07 -7.58
CA VAL A 95 6.15 -0.09 -6.16
C VAL A 95 5.95 1.25 -5.47
N ARG A 96 5.20 1.29 -4.36
CA ARG A 96 4.85 2.54 -3.69
C ARG A 96 4.85 2.37 -2.18
N SER A 97 5.30 3.39 -1.46
CA SER A 97 5.04 3.52 -0.02
C SER A 97 3.57 3.89 0.20
N VAL A 98 2.87 3.12 1.04
CA VAL A 98 1.45 3.29 1.32
C VAL A 98 1.24 3.85 2.73
N ASN A 99 0.27 4.74 2.88
CA ASN A 99 -0.05 5.31 4.18
C ASN A 99 -0.89 4.33 5.01
N LEU A 100 -0.35 3.87 6.14
CA LEU A 100 -1.01 2.94 7.06
C LEU A 100 -2.40 3.44 7.50
N LEU A 101 -2.58 4.75 7.70
CA LEU A 101 -3.86 5.34 8.12
C LEU A 101 -4.99 5.22 7.09
N MET A 102 -4.65 4.86 5.86
CA MET A 102 -5.62 4.66 4.78
C MET A 102 -5.93 3.17 4.55
N LEU A 103 -5.43 2.29 5.40
CA LEU A 103 -5.59 0.84 5.28
C LEU A 103 -6.47 0.29 6.39
N TYR A 104 -7.35 -0.65 6.04
CA TYR A 104 -8.26 -1.29 6.96
C TYR A 104 -8.35 -2.79 6.67
N TRP A 105 -8.38 -3.60 7.72
CA TRP A 105 -8.41 -5.06 7.65
C TRP A 105 -9.23 -5.65 8.79
N GLU A 106 -9.43 -6.96 8.77
CA GLU A 106 -10.16 -7.67 9.82
C GLU A 106 -9.39 -7.57 11.15
N PRO A 107 -10.05 -7.15 12.26
CA PRO A 107 -9.45 -7.12 13.58
C PRO A 107 -8.98 -8.50 14.06
N GLY A 108 -7.84 -8.54 14.77
CA GLY A 108 -7.33 -9.77 15.39
C GLY A 108 -6.54 -10.68 14.44
N VAL A 109 -6.16 -10.21 13.25
CA VAL A 109 -5.24 -10.94 12.37
C VAL A 109 -3.81 -10.44 12.54
N ALA A 110 -2.88 -11.34 12.79
CA ALA A 110 -1.45 -11.02 12.90
C ALA A 110 -0.76 -10.90 11.54
N ASP A 111 -1.23 -11.67 10.54
CA ASP A 111 -0.75 -11.61 9.17
C ASP A 111 -1.82 -11.02 8.27
N ILE A 112 -1.50 -9.93 7.59
CA ILE A 112 -2.43 -9.28 6.65
C ILE A 112 -2.95 -10.25 5.58
N GLN A 113 -2.15 -11.25 5.20
CA GLN A 113 -2.55 -12.25 4.21
C GLN A 113 -3.64 -13.19 4.71
N ALA A 114 -3.85 -13.28 6.04
CA ALA A 114 -4.94 -14.05 6.65
C ALA A 114 -6.26 -13.28 6.72
N SER A 115 -6.25 -11.95 6.52
CA SER A 115 -7.48 -11.15 6.50
C SER A 115 -8.37 -11.57 5.32
N PRO A 116 -9.68 -11.81 5.51
CA PRO A 116 -10.59 -12.11 4.42
C PRO A 116 -10.91 -10.90 3.55
N ASP A 117 -10.88 -9.71 4.14
CA ASP A 117 -11.17 -8.43 3.50
C ASP A 117 -10.07 -7.42 3.85
N PHE A 118 -9.69 -6.61 2.86
CA PHE A 118 -8.69 -5.57 3.01
C PHE A 118 -9.09 -4.35 2.19
N PHE A 119 -9.03 -3.16 2.78
CA PHE A 119 -9.43 -1.91 2.14
C PHE A 119 -8.26 -0.94 2.13
N SER A 120 -8.06 -0.30 0.99
CA SER A 120 -7.18 0.85 0.83
C SER A 120 -8.00 2.06 0.38
N LEU A 121 -7.89 3.18 1.09
CA LEU A 121 -8.60 4.41 0.79
C LEU A 121 -7.67 5.43 0.14
N SER A 122 -8.20 6.17 -0.83
CA SER A 122 -7.51 7.30 -1.43
C SER A 122 -8.44 8.49 -1.62
N LEU A 123 -7.86 9.71 -1.58
CA LEU A 123 -8.56 10.95 -1.89
C LEU A 123 -8.20 11.36 -3.30
N GLU A 124 -9.17 11.30 -4.21
CA GLU A 124 -8.98 11.67 -5.61
C GLU A 124 -9.84 12.89 -6.00
N ASP A 125 -9.41 13.60 -7.02
CA ASP A 125 -10.16 14.72 -7.54
C ASP A 125 -11.47 14.26 -8.19
N THR A 126 -12.59 14.79 -7.72
CA THR A 126 -13.94 14.38 -8.13
C THR A 126 -14.18 14.62 -9.63
N ALA A 127 -13.68 15.72 -10.17
CA ALA A 127 -13.87 16.03 -11.60
C ALA A 127 -13.09 15.04 -12.48
N ARG A 128 -11.86 14.69 -12.06
CA ARG A 128 -11.06 13.68 -12.75
C ARG A 128 -11.71 12.30 -12.69
N LEU A 129 -12.24 11.91 -11.53
CA LEU A 129 -12.96 10.64 -11.37
C LEU A 129 -14.20 10.58 -12.27
N CYS A 130 -15.02 11.64 -12.32
CA CYS A 130 -16.20 11.70 -13.18
C CYS A 130 -15.85 11.65 -14.67
N ALA A 131 -14.70 12.22 -15.07
CA ALA A 131 -14.22 12.14 -16.44
C ALA A 131 -13.77 10.72 -16.81
N GLN A 132 -13.15 10.00 -15.87
CA GLN A 132 -12.69 8.62 -16.07
C GLN A 132 -13.84 7.61 -15.94
N TYR A 133 -14.78 7.86 -15.03
CA TYR A 133 -15.92 6.99 -14.71
C TYR A 133 -17.24 7.75 -14.83
N PRO A 134 -17.83 7.86 -16.04
CA PRO A 134 -19.06 8.63 -16.26
C PRO A 134 -20.25 8.20 -15.40
N GLN A 135 -20.29 6.91 -14.96
CA GLN A 135 -21.32 6.40 -14.07
C GLN A 135 -21.32 7.06 -12.68
N LEU A 136 -20.25 7.75 -12.31
CA LEU A 136 -20.14 8.49 -11.05
C LEU A 136 -20.84 9.86 -11.09
N ALA A 137 -21.25 10.33 -12.27
CA ALA A 137 -21.91 11.62 -12.42
C ALA A 137 -23.21 11.67 -11.60
N GLY A 138 -23.33 12.70 -10.75
CA GLY A 138 -24.44 12.84 -9.80
C GLY A 138 -24.25 12.14 -8.44
N HIS A 139 -23.18 11.37 -8.25
CA HIS A 139 -22.85 10.65 -7.01
C HIS A 139 -21.59 11.26 -6.36
N THR A 140 -21.54 12.56 -6.19
CA THR A 140 -20.29 13.28 -5.80
C THR A 140 -20.15 13.54 -4.30
N ALA A 141 -21.11 13.14 -3.47
CA ALA A 141 -21.02 13.31 -2.02
C ALA A 141 -20.16 12.22 -1.40
N SER A 142 -19.03 12.59 -0.79
CA SER A 142 -18.26 11.66 0.05
C SER A 142 -18.94 11.51 1.41
N VAL A 143 -19.17 10.27 1.82
CA VAL A 143 -19.76 9.91 3.12
C VAL A 143 -18.68 9.53 4.14
N LEU A 144 -17.45 9.27 3.68
CA LEU A 144 -16.37 8.78 4.51
C LEU A 144 -15.50 9.93 5.01
N ASP A 145 -15.29 9.96 6.33
CA ASP A 145 -14.29 10.82 6.95
C ASP A 145 -12.94 10.10 6.91
N VAL A 146 -11.99 10.66 6.18
CA VAL A 146 -10.66 10.06 5.98
C VAL A 146 -9.70 10.65 7.00
N PRO A 147 -8.95 9.82 7.76
CA PRO A 147 -7.93 10.29 8.68
C PRO A 147 -6.91 11.18 7.99
N ARG A 148 -6.58 12.33 8.62
CA ARG A 148 -5.62 13.31 8.08
C ARG A 148 -4.54 13.59 9.12
N TYR A 149 -3.37 13.98 8.64
CA TYR A 149 -2.35 14.55 9.50
C TYR A 149 -2.72 15.96 9.95
N ILE A 150 -2.26 16.37 11.12
CA ILE A 150 -2.60 17.69 11.73
C ILE A 150 -2.32 18.86 10.79
N HIS A 151 -1.24 18.80 9.98
CA HIS A 151 -0.94 19.86 9.00
C HIS A 151 -1.76 19.80 7.72
N ASP A 152 -2.56 18.75 7.55
CA ASP A 152 -3.50 18.63 6.42
C ASP A 152 -4.87 19.24 6.75
N GLU A 153 -5.12 19.65 8.00
CA GLU A 153 -6.40 20.23 8.44
C GLU A 153 -6.80 21.49 7.67
N GLY A 154 -5.82 22.21 7.11
CA GLY A 154 -6.06 23.39 6.27
C GLY A 154 -6.31 23.11 4.80
N GLN A 155 -6.21 21.86 4.34
CA GLN A 155 -6.44 21.52 2.94
C GLN A 155 -7.94 21.46 2.62
N ASP A 156 -8.35 22.20 1.58
CA ASP A 156 -9.70 22.09 1.04
C ASP A 156 -9.89 20.74 0.35
N THR A 157 -10.75 19.90 0.91
CA THR A 157 -11.11 18.60 0.35
C THR A 157 -12.49 18.59 -0.29
N SER A 158 -13.14 19.75 -0.45
CA SER A 158 -14.49 19.87 -1.02
C SER A 158 -14.58 19.35 -2.47
N SER A 159 -13.46 19.41 -3.22
CA SER A 159 -13.35 18.88 -4.59
C SER A 159 -12.89 17.42 -4.65
N LYS A 160 -12.70 16.77 -3.50
CA LYS A 160 -12.18 15.40 -3.41
C LYS A 160 -13.29 14.41 -3.08
N SER A 161 -13.15 13.21 -3.64
CA SER A 161 -13.97 12.05 -3.28
C SER A 161 -13.08 10.93 -2.74
N VAL A 162 -13.61 10.17 -1.78
CA VAL A 162 -12.94 8.98 -1.26
C VAL A 162 -13.18 7.83 -2.21
N VAL A 163 -12.10 7.30 -2.74
CA VAL A 163 -12.11 6.05 -3.51
C VAL A 163 -11.68 4.94 -2.57
N VAL A 164 -12.41 3.84 -2.63
CA VAL A 164 -12.14 2.63 -1.86
C VAL A 164 -11.71 1.52 -2.82
N ASP A 165 -10.52 1.02 -2.60
CA ASP A 165 -9.98 -0.17 -3.23
C ASP A 165 -10.16 -1.33 -2.24
N TRP A 166 -11.09 -2.23 -2.53
CA TRP A 166 -11.42 -3.38 -1.73
C TRP A 166 -10.83 -4.63 -2.34
N TYR A 167 -9.93 -5.25 -1.62
CA TYR A 167 -9.37 -6.57 -1.91
C TYR A 167 -10.03 -7.59 -0.99
N TYR A 168 -10.47 -8.72 -1.55
CA TYR A 168 -11.15 -9.73 -0.75
C TYR A 168 -10.86 -11.13 -1.27
N LYS A 169 -10.81 -12.07 -0.34
CA LYS A 169 -10.56 -13.48 -0.62
C LYS A 169 -11.84 -14.28 -0.45
N ARG A 170 -12.19 -15.03 -1.46
CA ARG A 170 -13.37 -15.91 -1.45
C ARG A 170 -12.98 -17.28 -2.01
N PRO A 171 -13.55 -18.38 -1.47
CA PRO A 171 -13.32 -19.70 -2.05
C PRO A 171 -14.01 -19.81 -3.42
N ASP A 172 -13.30 -20.38 -4.39
CA ASP A 172 -13.89 -20.83 -5.65
C ASP A 172 -14.68 -22.14 -5.47
N GLU A 173 -15.23 -22.68 -6.57
CA GLU A 173 -15.99 -23.94 -6.56
C GLU A 173 -15.18 -25.14 -6.08
N THR A 174 -13.85 -25.07 -6.14
CA THR A 174 -12.93 -26.13 -5.67
C THR A 174 -12.51 -25.95 -4.21
N GLY A 175 -12.86 -24.83 -3.58
CA GLY A 175 -12.47 -24.45 -2.22
C GLY A 175 -11.11 -23.74 -2.15
N ARG A 176 -10.47 -23.41 -3.29
CA ARG A 176 -9.27 -22.60 -3.33
C ARG A 176 -9.62 -21.14 -3.08
N MET A 177 -8.87 -20.47 -2.20
CA MET A 177 -9.04 -19.03 -1.96
C MET A 177 -8.53 -18.22 -3.15
N VAL A 178 -9.42 -17.43 -3.73
CA VAL A 178 -9.14 -16.55 -4.87
C VAL A 178 -9.21 -15.11 -4.41
N LEU A 179 -8.22 -14.31 -4.80
CA LEU A 179 -8.19 -12.88 -4.53
C LEU A 179 -8.97 -12.11 -5.58
N HIS A 180 -9.96 -11.37 -5.15
CA HIS A 180 -10.73 -10.44 -5.97
C HIS A 180 -10.43 -8.99 -5.59
N TYR A 181 -10.81 -8.08 -6.48
CA TYR A 181 -10.65 -6.64 -6.31
C TYR A 181 -11.89 -5.90 -6.78
N CYS A 182 -12.31 -4.92 -5.99
CA CYS A 182 -13.41 -4.03 -6.33
C CYS A 182 -13.02 -2.58 -5.99
N LYS A 183 -13.12 -1.70 -6.96
CA LYS A 183 -12.98 -0.25 -6.79
C LYS A 183 -14.35 0.40 -6.75
N PHE A 184 -14.63 1.20 -5.73
CA PHE A 184 -15.89 1.93 -5.65
C PHE A 184 -15.70 3.33 -5.04
N CYS A 185 -16.66 4.21 -5.33
CA CYS A 185 -16.70 5.57 -4.83
C CYS A 185 -18.15 6.00 -4.67
N ASN A 186 -18.50 6.61 -3.53
CA ASN A 186 -19.84 7.14 -3.24
C ASN A 186 -20.99 6.14 -3.49
N GLY A 187 -20.76 4.85 -3.20
CA GLY A 187 -21.74 3.77 -3.41
C GLY A 187 -21.84 3.27 -4.85
N VAL A 188 -21.02 3.77 -5.77
CA VAL A 188 -20.97 3.34 -7.17
C VAL A 188 -19.74 2.46 -7.38
N VAL A 189 -19.94 1.25 -7.90
CA VAL A 189 -18.86 0.36 -8.33
C VAL A 189 -18.24 0.90 -9.61
N LEU A 190 -16.94 1.21 -9.57
CA LEU A 190 -16.17 1.71 -10.70
C LEU A 190 -15.55 0.55 -11.51
N TYR A 191 -15.08 -0.47 -10.80
CA TYR A 191 -14.51 -1.69 -11.38
C TYR A 191 -14.67 -2.84 -10.39
N ALA A 192 -14.85 -4.05 -10.89
CA ALA A 192 -14.80 -5.27 -10.09
C ALA A 192 -14.22 -6.42 -10.91
N SER A 193 -13.21 -7.11 -10.38
CA SER A 193 -12.55 -8.24 -11.06
C SER A 193 -13.51 -9.39 -11.34
N GLN A 194 -14.54 -9.59 -10.51
CA GLN A 194 -15.58 -10.59 -10.75
C GLN A 194 -16.45 -10.32 -11.98
N ASN A 195 -16.48 -9.07 -12.46
CA ASN A 195 -17.20 -8.68 -13.68
C ASN A 195 -16.31 -8.72 -14.94
N ASP A 196 -15.01 -8.96 -14.75
CA ASP A 196 -14.06 -9.09 -15.84
C ASP A 196 -13.94 -10.57 -16.24
N PRO A 197 -14.31 -10.97 -17.48
CA PRO A 197 -14.26 -12.36 -17.90
C PRO A 197 -12.88 -13.02 -17.79
N ALA A 198 -11.80 -12.21 -17.83
CA ALA A 198 -10.43 -12.72 -17.70
C ALA A 198 -10.04 -13.01 -16.24
N LEU A 199 -10.70 -12.36 -15.27
CA LEU A 199 -10.34 -12.42 -13.86
C LEU A 199 -11.42 -13.02 -12.96
N ALA A 200 -12.61 -13.26 -13.50
CA ALA A 200 -13.76 -13.72 -12.72
C ALA A 200 -13.51 -15.07 -12.03
N GLU A 201 -12.78 -15.97 -12.69
CA GLU A 201 -12.46 -17.30 -12.15
C GLU A 201 -11.05 -17.38 -11.56
N SER A 202 -10.06 -16.72 -12.20
CA SER A 202 -8.65 -16.78 -11.78
C SER A 202 -8.32 -15.83 -10.63
N GLY A 203 -9.10 -14.76 -10.47
CA GLY A 203 -8.82 -13.68 -9.53
C GLY A 203 -7.82 -12.64 -10.06
N LEU A 204 -7.48 -11.67 -9.20
CA LEU A 204 -6.61 -10.55 -9.55
C LEU A 204 -5.15 -10.99 -9.78
N TYR A 205 -4.66 -11.92 -8.95
CA TYR A 205 -3.30 -12.46 -9.00
C TYR A 205 -3.31 -13.97 -8.74
N ASP A 206 -2.54 -14.72 -9.52
CA ASP A 206 -2.46 -16.19 -9.42
C ASP A 206 -2.00 -16.70 -8.05
N HIS A 207 -1.15 -15.91 -7.35
CA HIS A 207 -0.66 -16.26 -6.02
C HIS A 207 -1.69 -16.04 -4.91
N GLY A 208 -2.82 -15.33 -5.17
CA GLY A 208 -3.91 -15.09 -4.22
C GLY A 208 -3.54 -14.24 -3.00
N GLN A 209 -2.44 -13.50 -3.04
CA GLN A 209 -1.98 -12.63 -1.95
C GLN A 209 -2.32 -11.18 -2.21
N TYR A 210 -2.58 -10.43 -1.13
CA TYR A 210 -2.72 -8.98 -1.20
C TYR A 210 -1.42 -8.34 -1.67
N PRO A 211 -1.48 -7.31 -2.54
CA PRO A 211 -0.29 -6.63 -3.06
C PRO A 211 0.30 -5.64 -2.06
N PHE A 212 0.32 -5.98 -0.78
CA PHE A 212 0.81 -5.14 0.31
C PHE A 212 1.72 -5.95 1.22
N VAL A 213 2.88 -5.38 1.52
CA VAL A 213 3.86 -5.91 2.46
C VAL A 213 3.91 -4.99 3.67
N PHE A 214 3.62 -5.52 4.84
CA PHE A 214 3.69 -4.83 6.13
C PHE A 214 5.02 -5.14 6.80
N ASP A 215 5.72 -4.11 7.21
CA ASP A 215 7.01 -4.19 7.89
C ASP A 215 6.94 -3.41 9.22
N PRO A 216 6.52 -4.07 10.32
CA PRO A 216 6.43 -3.45 11.64
C PRO A 216 7.82 -3.27 12.29
N LEU A 217 8.00 -2.14 13.02
CA LEU A 217 9.22 -1.88 13.79
C LEU A 217 9.22 -2.68 15.10
N PHE A 218 8.18 -2.49 15.89
CA PHE A 218 7.92 -3.26 17.10
C PHE A 218 6.58 -3.96 16.92
N VAL A 219 6.61 -5.27 16.88
CA VAL A 219 5.44 -6.11 16.59
C VAL A 219 4.40 -5.97 17.71
N GLU A 220 3.15 -5.80 17.36
CA GLU A 220 1.99 -5.88 18.26
C GLU A 220 1.31 -7.24 18.12
N GLU A 221 0.85 -7.82 19.21
CA GLU A 221 0.11 -9.08 19.19
C GLU A 221 -1.22 -8.91 18.46
N ASP A 222 -1.61 -9.90 17.68
CA ASP A 222 -2.87 -9.93 16.91
C ASP A 222 -3.06 -8.75 15.93
N SER A 223 -1.94 -8.17 15.43
CA SER A 223 -1.96 -7.08 14.47
C SER A 223 -0.83 -7.23 13.44
N PRO A 224 -1.05 -6.99 12.15
CA PRO A 224 0.02 -6.89 11.16
C PRO A 224 0.80 -5.57 11.26
N ALA A 225 0.24 -4.58 11.96
CA ALA A 225 0.89 -3.30 12.26
C ALA A 225 1.52 -3.35 13.66
N GLY A 226 2.51 -2.49 13.88
CA GLY A 226 3.21 -2.34 15.14
C GLY A 226 3.29 -0.88 15.58
N PHE A 227 4.07 -0.60 16.59
CA PHE A 227 4.30 0.75 17.12
C PHE A 227 5.71 1.27 16.84
N GLY A 228 5.86 2.58 16.83
CA GLY A 228 7.09 3.29 16.48
C GLY A 228 7.71 4.03 17.65
N TYR A 229 8.75 4.83 17.36
CA TYR A 229 9.44 5.61 18.39
C TYR A 229 8.64 6.81 18.91
N ILE A 230 7.55 7.18 18.25
CA ILE A 230 6.69 8.27 18.72
C ILE A 230 5.66 7.76 19.74
N ASP A 231 5.38 6.47 19.71
CA ASP A 231 4.37 5.82 20.56
C ASP A 231 4.92 5.38 21.93
N VAL A 232 6.24 5.48 22.14
CA VAL A 232 6.94 4.96 23.35
C VAL A 232 7.33 6.07 24.30
#